data_23ce618adeab32b547e9cfcce0a20c5a
#
_entry.id   23ce618adeab32b547e9cfcce0a20c5a
#
_cell.length_a   1.000
_cell.length_b   1.000
_cell.length_c   1.000
_cell.angle_alpha   90.00
_cell.angle_beta   90.00
_cell.angle_gamma   90.00
#
_symmetry.space_group_name_H-M   'P 1'
#
loop_
_entity.id
_entity.type
_entity.pdbx_description
1 polymer ?
#
loop_
_entity_poly.entity_id
_entity_poly.type
_entity_poly.pdbx_seq_one_letter_code
_entity_poly.pdbx_strand_id
1 'polypeptide(L)' 'MDPNKITLDNFNKMFEYEKISRDIDSIDNIDTLRLFAKSYVKLYLKQQEVILNL' A
#
# COMPACT_ATOMS: atom_id res chain seq x y z
N MET A 1 9.20 -4.50 -10.79
CA MET A 1 8.90 -3.29 -10.00
C MET A 1 9.67 -3.34 -8.69
N ASP A 2 10.37 -2.29 -8.36
CA ASP A 2 11.20 -2.21 -7.16
C ASP A 2 10.71 -1.02 -6.31
N PRO A 3 10.19 -1.25 -5.12
CA PRO A 3 9.68 -0.15 -4.28
C PRO A 3 10.78 0.83 -3.88
N ASN A 4 12.03 0.41 -3.87
CA ASN A 4 13.15 1.29 -3.53
C ASN A 4 13.42 2.35 -4.60
N LYS A 5 12.86 2.19 -5.80
CA LYS A 5 12.99 3.16 -6.88
C LYS A 5 11.88 4.21 -6.88
N ILE A 6 10.90 4.05 -6.01
CA ILE A 6 9.80 5.00 -5.86
C ILE A 6 10.11 5.89 -4.67
N THR A 7 10.16 7.20 -4.88
CA THR A 7 10.47 8.16 -3.83
C THR A 7 9.19 8.86 -3.37
N LEU A 8 8.99 8.90 -2.05
CA LEU A 8 7.90 9.64 -1.44
C LEU A 8 8.45 10.91 -0.81
N ASP A 9 7.89 12.06 -1.18
CA ASP A 9 8.37 13.37 -0.69
C ASP A 9 7.62 13.86 0.54
N ASN A 10 6.43 13.32 0.80
CA ASN A 10 5.61 13.71 1.94
C ASN A 10 5.96 12.85 3.15
N PHE A 11 6.32 13.49 4.28
CA PHE A 11 6.71 12.77 5.50
C PHE A 11 5.63 11.82 6.00
N ASN A 12 4.36 12.26 5.98
CA ASN A 12 3.26 11.41 6.45
C ASN A 12 3.14 10.15 5.59
N LYS A 13 3.34 10.28 4.28
CA LYS A 13 3.31 9.14 3.36
C LYS A 13 4.51 8.23 3.56
N MET A 14 5.66 8.79 3.87
CA MET A 14 6.85 8.00 4.19
C MET A 14 6.63 7.17 5.45
N PHE A 15 6.04 7.76 6.49
CA PHE A 15 5.71 7.04 7.72
C PHE A 15 4.70 5.94 7.47
N GLU A 16 3.65 6.23 6.70
CA GLU A 16 2.66 5.21 6.33
C GLU A 16 3.31 4.05 5.61
N TYR A 17 4.18 4.35 4.65
CA TYR A 17 4.87 3.31 3.90
C TYR A 17 5.72 2.43 4.82
N GLU A 18 6.49 3.03 5.72
CA GLU A 18 7.31 2.28 6.66
C GLU A 18 6.47 1.36 7.55
N LYS A 19 5.37 1.89 8.06
CA LYS A 19 4.46 1.12 8.91
C LYS A 19 3.87 -0.06 8.17
N ILE A 20 3.37 0.17 6.97
CA ILE A 20 2.77 -0.87 6.13
C ILE A 20 3.82 -1.89 5.71
N SER A 21 5.04 -1.43 5.40
CA SER A 21 6.15 -2.33 5.05
C SER A 21 6.47 -3.30 6.17
N ARG A 22 6.48 -2.82 7.42
CA ARG A 22 6.70 -3.69 8.58
C ARG A 22 5.57 -4.70 8.73
N ASP A 23 4.33 -4.27 8.51
CA ASP A 23 3.18 -5.17 8.56
C ASP A 23 3.31 -6.26 7.50
N ILE A 24 3.69 -5.88 6.28
CA ILE A 24 3.91 -6.84 5.19
C ILE A 24 5.02 -7.82 5.55
N ASP A 25 6.13 -7.31 6.08
CA ASP A 25 7.28 -8.14 6.44
C ASP A 25 6.96 -9.14 7.55
N SER A 26 5.95 -8.84 8.38
CA SER A 26 5.52 -9.74 9.45
C SER A 26 4.60 -10.85 8.96
N ILE A 27 4.08 -10.77 7.73
CA ILE A 27 3.17 -11.77 7.17
C ILE A 27 4.00 -12.90 6.57
N ASP A 28 3.90 -14.09 7.16
CA ASP A 28 4.62 -15.28 6.69
C ASP A 28 3.72 -16.28 5.96
N ASN A 29 2.41 -16.01 5.89
CA ASN A 29 1.44 -16.85 5.20
C ASN A 29 1.11 -16.22 3.84
N ILE A 30 1.31 -16.99 2.76
CA ILE A 30 1.14 -16.47 1.40
C ILE A 30 -0.31 -16.08 1.11
N ASP A 31 -1.28 -16.82 1.62
CA ASP A 31 -2.69 -16.51 1.38
C ASP A 31 -3.08 -15.20 2.07
N THR A 32 -2.61 -15.00 3.28
CA THR A 32 -2.82 -13.75 4.02
C THR A 32 -2.18 -12.58 3.29
N LEU A 33 -0.96 -12.78 2.79
CA LEU A 33 -0.26 -11.74 2.04
C LEU A 33 -1.02 -11.36 0.76
N ARG A 34 -1.57 -12.33 0.06
CA ARG A 34 -2.39 -12.07 -1.13
C ARG A 34 -3.63 -11.25 -0.81
N LEU A 35 -4.32 -11.59 0.27
CA LEU A 35 -5.50 -10.84 0.69
C LEU A 35 -5.13 -9.41 1.07
N PHE A 36 -4.04 -9.25 1.78
CA PHE A 36 -3.52 -7.93 2.16
C PHE A 36 -3.25 -7.08 0.92
N ALA A 37 -2.52 -7.63 -0.04
CA ALA A 37 -2.18 -6.92 -1.27
C ALA A 37 -3.43 -6.55 -2.08
N LYS A 38 -4.38 -7.47 -2.22
CA LYS A 38 -5.63 -7.22 -2.94
C LYS A 38 -6.46 -6.14 -2.26
N SER A 39 -6.48 -6.12 -0.92
CA SER A 39 -7.20 -5.09 -0.16
C SER A 39 -6.62 -3.70 -0.43
N TYR A 40 -5.31 -3.58 -0.45
CA TYR A 40 -4.66 -2.31 -0.75
C TYR A 40 -4.92 -1.84 -2.17
N VAL A 41 -4.91 -2.76 -3.13
CA VAL A 41 -5.24 -2.40 -4.52
C VAL A 41 -6.68 -1.89 -4.60
N LYS A 42 -7.63 -2.53 -3.93
CA LYS A 42 -9.02 -2.07 -3.90
C LYS A 42 -9.15 -0.68 -3.28
N LEU A 43 -8.48 -0.45 -2.17
CA LEU A 43 -8.49 0.86 -1.52
C LEU A 43 -7.93 1.95 -2.44
N TYR A 44 -6.83 1.66 -3.11
CA TYR A 44 -6.21 2.56 -4.07
C TYR A 44 -7.18 2.91 -5.21
N LEU A 45 -7.80 1.90 -5.81
CA LEU A 45 -8.76 2.09 -6.89
C LEU A 45 -10.00 2.83 -6.41
N LYS A 46 -10.44 2.55 -5.18
CA LYS A 46 -11.59 3.25 -4.59
C LYS A 46 -11.31 4.73 -4.40
N GLN A 47 -10.11 5.09 -3.98
CA GLN A 47 -9.69 6.48 -3.87
C GLN A 47 -9.76 7.18 -5.23
N GLN A 48 -9.32 6.50 -6.29
CA GLN A 48 -9.39 7.06 -7.63
C GLN A 48 -10.84 7.30 -8.09
N GLU A 49 -11.74 6.37 -7.78
CA GLU A 49 -13.17 6.56 -8.07
C GLU A 49 -13.73 7.81 -7.40
N VAL A 50 -13.42 7.97 -6.12
CA VAL A 50 -13.92 9.13 -5.35
C VAL A 50 -13.40 10.43 -5.94
N ILE A 51 -12.13 10.49 -6.32
CA ILE A 51 -11.53 11.68 -6.91
C ILE A 51 -12.13 11.99 -8.28
N LEU A 52 -12.31 10.96 -9.12
CA LEU A 52 -12.80 11.13 -10.48
C LEU A 52 -14.29 11.47 -10.54
N ASN A 53 -15.05 11.13 -9.49
CA ASN A 53 -16.49 11.39 -9.43
C ASN A 53 -16.81 12.75 -8.80
N LEU A 54 -15.80 13.48 -8.41
CA LEU A 54 -15.96 14.86 -7.98
C LEU A 54 -15.96 15.81 -9.19
#